data_1dadb0ccf236ccc3c56233d906b6755d
#
_entry.id   1dadb0ccf236ccc3c56233d906b6755d
#
_cell.length_a   1.000
_cell.length_b   1.000
_cell.length_c   1.000
_cell.angle_alpha   90.00
_cell.angle_beta   90.00
_cell.angle_gamma   90.00
#
_symmetry.space_group_name_H-M   'P 1'
#
loop_
_entity.id
_entity.type
_entity.pdbx_description
1 polymer ?
#
loop_
_entity_poly.entity_id
_entity_poly.type
_entity_poly.pdbx_seq_one_letter_code
_entity_poly.pdbx_strand_id
1 'polypeptide(L)'
;MSSSASSPAPRARDSWSGQTGFLLAAIGSAIGLGNIWRFPGAAYANGGGAFLVPYLVALVLVGIPMLWLDYAMGHKLRGSPPWALRRLAAGGEVLGWFQTFVCFVILLYYGAVIAWSAQYMVYSVNQSWGEDPTSFFTDTFLRVVPGDQFSWEPVAAVAVPLVLIWVLVLAIIGRGIARGVEAANKVFLPLLVVLFLIMVVRALFLPGAVEGLNAFFSPHWESLANPQVWLAAFAQIFFSLSVGFGIMMTYASYLKRRSNLTGTALVAGFANSSFEILAGIGVFSAIGFMAHQQGVGVGDVQGVSGPILSFVTFPKIISMMPGGAIFGVLFFASLTLAGVTSLLSLLQVVSGGLQDKFGLSPARAALVFGVPATVVSVALFGTRSGLNTLDIVDNFINNIGVVSSAILVAVLAAVAPPRLRGLRRHLNSVSSVKVPRPWEPLVGVVVPLVLLVMMGITAVTLVQEGYGSYAPGLVVVFGWGSVALAVVGAVAFTLLPWRHRLVAPSIRAIIDADEAGAAASRPAAFVPSRLATSDAVPSRATASDSAPAAGAVPSASAARGAGAQRSATAASKDRRRILAAPRFETSSILRTVCTSPRPSRISWTWSAVMASTPQPKELSWTISRSGSSPTR
;
A
#
# COMPACT_ATOMS: atom_id res chain seq x y z
N MET A 1 -8.92 32.39 44.61
CA MET A 1 -8.01 32.38 43.43
C MET A 1 -8.03 30.96 42.86
N SER A 2 -8.94 30.69 41.92
CA SER A 2 -9.01 29.42 41.23
C SER A 2 -8.12 29.53 39.99
N SER A 3 -7.00 28.85 40.01
CA SER A 3 -6.13 28.71 38.84
C SER A 3 -6.87 27.91 37.77
N SER A 4 -7.28 28.57 36.71
CA SER A 4 -7.75 27.93 35.50
C SER A 4 -6.59 27.16 34.89
N ALA A 5 -6.52 25.85 35.12
CA ALA A 5 -5.63 24.96 34.44
C ALA A 5 -5.92 25.06 32.93
N SER A 6 -5.08 25.77 32.22
CA SER A 6 -5.12 25.83 30.74
C SER A 6 -5.01 24.43 30.20
N SER A 7 -6.05 23.95 29.56
CA SER A 7 -6.00 22.68 28.79
C SER A 7 -4.82 22.74 27.82
N PRO A 8 -3.93 21.74 27.81
CA PRO A 8 -2.80 21.74 26.89
C PRO A 8 -3.29 21.84 25.45
N ALA A 9 -2.77 22.82 24.73
CA ALA A 9 -3.09 23.02 23.31
C ALA A 9 -2.96 21.70 22.54
N PRO A 10 -3.85 21.40 21.58
CA PRO A 10 -3.75 20.18 20.79
C PRO A 10 -2.38 20.11 20.13
N ARG A 11 -1.64 19.03 20.40
CA ARG A 11 -0.33 18.82 19.78
C ARG A 11 -0.49 18.85 18.26
N ALA A 12 0.24 19.75 17.60
CA ALA A 12 0.24 19.81 16.14
C ALA A 12 0.65 18.43 15.59
N ARG A 13 -0.16 17.90 14.64
CA ARG A 13 0.15 16.65 13.97
C ARG A 13 1.46 16.80 13.21
N ASP A 14 2.28 15.76 13.23
CA ASP A 14 3.53 15.70 12.46
C ASP A 14 3.25 15.91 10.96
N SER A 15 4.21 16.41 10.21
CA SER A 15 4.04 16.71 8.78
C SER A 15 5.33 16.49 8.01
N TRP A 16 5.21 16.16 6.72
CA TRP A 16 6.33 16.13 5.80
C TRP A 16 6.98 17.51 5.68
N SER A 17 8.32 17.55 5.57
CA SER A 17 9.02 18.81 5.34
C SER A 17 8.62 19.45 4.01
N GLY A 18 8.35 18.63 2.98
CA GLY A 18 7.93 19.04 1.66
C GLY A 18 7.30 17.91 0.85
N GLN A 19 6.86 18.23 -0.37
CA GLN A 19 6.26 17.26 -1.28
C GLN A 19 7.27 16.20 -1.75
N THR A 20 8.55 16.58 -1.91
CA THR A 20 9.63 15.66 -2.27
C THR A 20 9.86 14.59 -1.20
N GLY A 21 9.82 14.97 0.10
CA GLY A 21 9.96 14.01 1.20
C GLY A 21 8.83 12.97 1.20
N PHE A 22 7.59 13.40 0.97
CA PHE A 22 6.46 12.51 0.79
C PHE A 22 6.63 11.61 -0.44
N LEU A 23 7.05 12.17 -1.60
CA LEU A 23 7.24 11.41 -2.83
C LEU A 23 8.29 10.30 -2.66
N LEU A 24 9.45 10.63 -2.07
CA LEU A 24 10.49 9.64 -1.80
C LEU A 24 10.02 8.54 -0.85
N ALA A 25 9.25 8.90 0.19
CA ALA A 25 8.68 7.90 1.10
C ALA A 25 7.60 7.04 0.41
N ALA A 26 6.76 7.61 -0.46
CA ALA A 26 5.77 6.86 -1.21
C ALA A 26 6.41 5.89 -2.21
N ILE A 27 7.45 6.34 -2.94
CA ILE A 27 8.23 5.48 -3.83
C ILE A 27 8.98 4.41 -3.03
N GLY A 28 9.64 4.76 -1.93
CA GLY A 28 10.37 3.82 -1.07
C GLY A 28 9.45 2.81 -0.38
N SER A 29 8.18 3.17 -0.15
CA SER A 29 7.16 2.22 0.32
C SER A 29 6.72 1.24 -0.76
N ALA A 30 6.61 1.70 -1.99
CA ALA A 30 6.19 0.90 -3.13
C ALA A 30 7.33 -0.01 -3.63
N ILE A 31 8.56 0.51 -3.71
CA ILE A 31 9.74 -0.29 -4.05
C ILE A 31 10.14 -1.15 -2.84
N GLY A 32 9.76 -2.40 -2.88
CA GLY A 32 10.01 -3.38 -1.83
C GLY A 32 10.61 -4.68 -2.36
N LEU A 33 10.60 -5.71 -1.52
CA LEU A 33 11.07 -7.06 -1.87
C LEU A 33 10.32 -7.62 -3.08
N GLY A 34 9.02 -7.34 -3.18
CA GLY A 34 8.16 -7.80 -4.27
C GLY A 34 8.60 -7.34 -5.67
N ASN A 35 9.20 -6.15 -5.78
CA ASN A 35 9.70 -5.62 -7.05
C ASN A 35 10.91 -6.40 -7.57
N ILE A 36 11.73 -6.93 -6.65
CA ILE A 36 13.00 -7.60 -6.99
C ILE A 36 12.80 -9.08 -7.27
N TRP A 37 11.87 -9.75 -6.56
CA TRP A 37 11.70 -11.19 -6.73
C TRP A 37 10.31 -11.62 -7.25
N ARG A 38 9.21 -10.92 -6.83
CA ARG A 38 7.85 -11.33 -7.21
C ARG A 38 7.53 -10.91 -8.66
N PHE A 39 7.85 -9.68 -9.04
CA PHE A 39 7.59 -9.19 -10.38
C PHE A 39 8.33 -9.98 -11.46
N PRO A 40 9.68 -10.22 -11.38
CA PRO A 40 10.35 -11.04 -12.37
C PRO A 40 9.82 -12.48 -12.42
N GLY A 41 9.52 -13.08 -11.25
CA GLY A 41 8.92 -14.41 -11.17
C GLY A 41 7.53 -14.47 -11.81
N ALA A 42 6.70 -13.46 -11.59
CA ALA A 42 5.38 -13.36 -12.23
C ALA A 42 5.51 -13.20 -13.75
N ALA A 43 6.43 -12.36 -14.23
CA ALA A 43 6.70 -12.20 -15.65
C ALA A 43 7.21 -13.50 -16.29
N TYR A 44 8.12 -14.20 -15.59
CA TYR A 44 8.66 -15.48 -16.03
C TYR A 44 7.57 -16.56 -16.18
N ALA A 45 6.71 -16.71 -15.18
CA ALA A 45 5.64 -17.71 -15.15
C ALA A 45 4.48 -17.41 -16.11
N ASN A 46 4.34 -16.15 -16.58
CA ASN A 46 3.18 -15.69 -17.34
C ASN A 46 3.50 -15.19 -18.75
N GLY A 47 4.48 -15.79 -19.43
CA GLY A 47 4.75 -15.54 -20.85
C GLY A 47 5.67 -14.35 -21.14
N GLY A 48 6.54 -13.99 -20.20
CA GLY A 48 7.61 -13.00 -20.41
C GLY A 48 7.08 -11.64 -20.85
N GLY A 49 7.45 -11.20 -22.06
CA GLY A 49 7.08 -9.89 -22.60
C GLY A 49 5.58 -9.69 -22.78
N ALA A 50 4.78 -10.75 -23.00
CA ALA A 50 3.34 -10.64 -23.09
C ALA A 50 2.70 -10.19 -21.76
N PHE A 51 3.26 -10.60 -20.62
CA PHE A 51 2.81 -10.19 -19.28
C PHE A 51 2.88 -8.67 -19.06
N LEU A 52 3.82 -7.98 -19.72
CA LEU A 52 3.97 -6.52 -19.56
C LEU A 52 2.74 -5.75 -20.05
N VAL A 53 1.96 -6.30 -20.99
CA VAL A 53 0.76 -5.64 -21.52
C VAL A 53 -0.34 -5.56 -20.45
N PRO A 54 -0.85 -6.67 -19.88
CA PRO A 54 -1.85 -6.61 -18.81
C PRO A 54 -1.29 -5.92 -17.54
N TYR A 55 0.02 -6.00 -17.28
CA TYR A 55 0.66 -5.28 -16.19
C TYR A 55 0.53 -3.75 -16.34
N LEU A 56 0.84 -3.18 -17.52
CA LEU A 56 0.67 -1.74 -17.78
C LEU A 56 -0.80 -1.32 -17.79
N VAL A 57 -1.69 -2.17 -18.31
CA VAL A 57 -3.14 -1.94 -18.24
C VAL A 57 -3.60 -1.89 -16.78
N ALA A 58 -3.16 -2.84 -15.95
CA ALA A 58 -3.47 -2.86 -14.52
C ALA A 58 -2.92 -1.63 -13.78
N LEU A 59 -1.71 -1.16 -14.13
CA LEU A 59 -1.13 0.07 -13.57
C LEU A 59 -2.04 1.27 -13.79
N VAL A 60 -2.50 1.46 -15.03
CA VAL A 60 -3.27 2.63 -15.44
C VAL A 60 -4.73 2.54 -14.97
N LEU A 61 -5.36 1.36 -15.07
CA LEU A 61 -6.78 1.20 -14.77
C LEU A 61 -7.08 0.85 -13.31
N VAL A 62 -6.13 0.31 -12.57
CA VAL A 62 -6.34 -0.08 -11.17
C VAL A 62 -5.37 0.63 -10.23
N GLY A 63 -4.08 0.50 -10.45
CA GLY A 63 -3.06 0.98 -9.54
C GLY A 63 -3.13 2.49 -9.29
N ILE A 64 -3.00 3.28 -10.34
CA ILE A 64 -3.05 4.76 -10.25
C ILE A 64 -4.40 5.27 -9.75
N PRO A 65 -5.57 4.79 -10.24
CA PRO A 65 -6.87 5.19 -9.72
C PRO A 65 -7.06 4.91 -8.22
N MET A 66 -6.54 3.80 -7.72
CA MET A 66 -6.60 3.46 -6.30
C MET A 66 -5.62 4.29 -5.46
N LEU A 67 -4.43 4.61 -5.97
CA LEU A 67 -3.54 5.59 -5.32
C LEU A 67 -4.21 6.97 -5.18
N TRP A 68 -4.96 7.41 -6.19
CA TRP A 68 -5.74 8.65 -6.10
C TRP A 68 -6.80 8.57 -5.01
N LEU A 69 -7.45 7.41 -4.84
CA LEU A 69 -8.43 7.20 -3.78
C LEU A 69 -7.78 7.31 -2.39
N ASP A 70 -6.69 6.58 -2.16
CA ASP A 70 -5.96 6.59 -0.89
C ASP A 70 -5.42 7.99 -0.56
N TYR A 71 -4.83 8.68 -1.54
CA TYR A 71 -4.33 10.05 -1.34
C TYR A 71 -5.47 11.04 -1.04
N ALA A 72 -6.59 10.92 -1.74
CA ALA A 72 -7.75 11.77 -1.50
C ALA A 72 -8.30 11.58 -0.08
N MET A 73 -8.46 10.33 0.34
CA MET A 73 -8.97 10.00 1.69
C MET A 73 -8.01 10.49 2.77
N GLY A 74 -6.73 10.15 2.69
CA GLY A 74 -5.74 10.56 3.67
C GLY A 74 -5.60 12.07 3.78
N HIS A 75 -5.49 12.77 2.65
CA HIS A 75 -5.30 14.21 2.60
C HIS A 75 -6.56 14.99 3.03
N LYS A 76 -7.75 14.57 2.58
CA LYS A 76 -9.01 15.25 2.92
C LYS A 76 -9.39 15.00 4.38
N LEU A 77 -9.30 13.75 4.84
CA LEU A 77 -9.81 13.33 6.15
C LEU A 77 -8.78 13.46 7.27
N ARG A 78 -7.50 13.69 6.94
CA ARG A 78 -6.43 14.04 7.89
C ARG A 78 -6.27 13.03 9.02
N GLY A 79 -6.08 11.74 8.71
CA GLY A 79 -5.88 10.70 9.70
C GLY A 79 -5.33 9.41 9.13
N SER A 80 -4.88 8.53 10.03
CA SER A 80 -4.63 7.13 9.75
C SER A 80 -5.94 6.42 9.34
N PRO A 81 -5.88 5.20 8.81
CA PRO A 81 -7.08 4.50 8.31
C PRO A 81 -8.24 4.47 9.31
N PRO A 82 -8.08 4.12 10.60
CA PRO A 82 -9.20 4.12 11.56
C PRO A 82 -9.88 5.49 11.70
N TRP A 83 -9.08 6.54 11.76
CA TRP A 83 -9.59 7.90 11.86
C TRP A 83 -10.24 8.39 10.57
N ALA A 84 -9.58 8.16 9.44
CA ALA A 84 -10.06 8.62 8.14
C ALA A 84 -11.37 7.93 7.75
N LEU A 85 -11.44 6.59 7.88
CA LEU A 85 -12.63 5.83 7.49
C LEU A 85 -13.81 6.05 8.45
N ARG A 86 -13.55 6.28 9.75
CA ARG A 86 -14.58 6.73 10.69
C ARG A 86 -15.21 8.06 10.27
N ARG A 87 -14.42 8.97 9.72
CA ARG A 87 -14.91 10.26 9.19
C ARG A 87 -15.60 10.12 7.84
N LEU A 88 -15.27 9.10 7.07
CA LEU A 88 -15.89 8.83 5.77
C LEU A 88 -17.29 8.25 5.94
N ALA A 89 -17.49 7.32 6.88
CA ALA A 89 -18.77 6.64 7.10
C ALA A 89 -18.95 6.17 8.54
N ALA A 90 -20.21 6.10 9.00
CA ALA A 90 -20.56 5.39 10.22
C ALA A 90 -20.13 3.93 10.11
N GLY A 91 -19.47 3.39 11.14
CA GLY A 91 -18.90 2.03 11.11
C GLY A 91 -17.59 1.87 10.34
N GLY A 92 -17.11 2.89 9.63
CA GLY A 92 -15.85 2.83 8.89
C GLY A 92 -14.61 2.64 9.76
N GLU A 93 -14.71 2.91 11.07
CA GLU A 93 -13.61 2.70 12.01
C GLU A 93 -13.15 1.24 12.07
N VAL A 94 -14.09 0.28 12.08
CA VAL A 94 -13.76 -1.16 12.08
C VAL A 94 -12.90 -1.52 10.87
N LEU A 95 -13.28 -1.02 9.69
CA LEU A 95 -12.54 -1.26 8.46
C LEU A 95 -11.14 -0.62 8.50
N GLY A 96 -11.01 0.57 9.09
CA GLY A 96 -9.71 1.20 9.27
C GLY A 96 -8.80 0.42 10.22
N TRP A 97 -9.35 -0.14 11.29
CA TRP A 97 -8.60 -1.04 12.17
C TRP A 97 -8.28 -2.37 11.49
N PHE A 98 -9.20 -2.93 10.70
CA PHE A 98 -8.92 -4.13 9.92
C PHE A 98 -7.70 -3.92 9.01
N GLN A 99 -7.67 -2.81 8.26
CA GLN A 99 -6.54 -2.42 7.43
C GLN A 99 -5.24 -2.25 8.24
N THR A 100 -5.34 -1.68 9.43
CA THR A 100 -4.19 -1.52 10.35
C THR A 100 -3.69 -2.86 10.87
N PHE A 101 -4.59 -3.81 11.20
CA PHE A 101 -4.20 -5.15 11.66
C PHE A 101 -3.67 -6.04 10.55
N VAL A 102 -4.15 -5.89 9.31
CA VAL A 102 -3.52 -6.52 8.14
C VAL A 102 -2.06 -6.07 8.02
N CYS A 103 -1.77 -4.77 8.11
CA CYS A 103 -0.39 -4.28 8.17
C CYS A 103 0.38 -4.82 9.36
N PHE A 104 -0.26 -4.94 10.54
CA PHE A 104 0.37 -5.49 11.73
C PHE A 104 0.81 -6.95 11.54
N VAL A 105 -0.01 -7.79 10.93
CA VAL A 105 0.36 -9.18 10.63
C VAL A 105 1.53 -9.23 9.64
N ILE A 106 1.47 -8.43 8.58
CA ILE A 106 2.53 -8.41 7.55
C ILE A 106 3.86 -7.99 8.15
N LEU A 107 3.90 -6.93 8.95
CA LEU A 107 5.15 -6.43 9.52
C LEU A 107 5.86 -7.45 10.42
N LEU A 108 5.13 -8.40 11.03
CA LEU A 108 5.71 -9.42 11.91
C LEU A 108 6.66 -10.35 11.15
N TYR A 109 6.28 -10.81 9.96
CA TYR A 109 7.13 -11.71 9.16
C TYR A 109 8.06 -10.96 8.21
N TYR A 110 7.69 -9.75 7.78
CA TYR A 110 8.47 -8.98 6.82
C TYR A 110 9.86 -8.62 7.37
N GLY A 111 9.94 -8.39 8.68
CA GLY A 111 11.21 -8.19 9.39
C GLY A 111 12.17 -9.38 9.26
N ALA A 112 11.67 -10.62 9.27
CA ALA A 112 12.49 -11.83 9.14
C ALA A 112 13.16 -11.92 7.77
N VAL A 113 12.44 -11.59 6.70
CA VAL A 113 13.01 -11.56 5.34
C VAL A 113 14.12 -10.52 5.20
N ILE A 114 13.96 -9.35 5.85
CA ILE A 114 15.01 -8.33 5.89
C ILE A 114 16.22 -8.84 6.67
N ALA A 115 16.00 -9.54 7.78
CA ALA A 115 17.06 -10.15 8.56
C ALA A 115 17.83 -11.20 7.75
N TRP A 116 17.14 -12.03 6.97
CA TRP A 116 17.79 -12.98 6.04
C TRP A 116 18.64 -12.22 5.01
N SER A 117 18.11 -11.15 4.41
CA SER A 117 18.85 -10.35 3.44
C SER A 117 20.10 -9.71 4.05
N ALA A 118 19.99 -9.15 5.25
CA ALA A 118 21.12 -8.56 5.97
C ALA A 118 22.20 -9.62 6.32
N GLN A 119 21.78 -10.82 6.69
CA GLN A 119 22.71 -11.91 6.98
C GLN A 119 23.38 -12.43 5.69
N TYR A 120 22.63 -12.56 4.60
CA TYR A 120 23.18 -12.94 3.30
C TYR A 120 24.15 -11.91 2.72
N MET A 121 23.99 -10.62 3.05
CA MET A 121 24.99 -9.60 2.73
C MET A 121 26.36 -9.93 3.37
N VAL A 122 26.35 -10.43 4.61
CA VAL A 122 27.57 -10.87 5.29
C VAL A 122 28.10 -12.16 4.67
N TYR A 123 27.24 -13.14 4.42
CA TYR A 123 27.62 -14.41 3.78
C TYR A 123 28.16 -14.23 2.36
N SER A 124 27.80 -13.14 1.68
CA SER A 124 28.31 -12.87 0.32
C SER A 124 29.81 -12.62 0.27
N VAL A 125 30.43 -12.13 1.36
CA VAL A 125 31.86 -11.78 1.40
C VAL A 125 32.74 -12.99 1.07
N ASN A 126 32.40 -14.13 1.62
CA ASN A 126 33.14 -15.40 1.43
C ASN A 126 32.29 -16.48 0.75
N GLN A 127 31.07 -16.13 0.27
CA GLN A 127 30.12 -17.04 -0.37
C GLN A 127 29.85 -18.29 0.49
N SER A 128 29.50 -18.05 1.76
CA SER A 128 29.32 -19.11 2.79
C SER A 128 28.31 -20.20 2.42
N TRP A 129 27.49 -20.00 1.39
CA TRP A 129 26.52 -21.00 0.91
C TRP A 129 27.17 -22.15 0.12
N GLY A 130 28.46 -22.04 -0.26
CA GLY A 130 29.20 -23.11 -0.92
C GLY A 130 28.64 -23.53 -2.29
N GLU A 131 28.74 -24.82 -2.59
CA GLU A 131 28.28 -25.39 -3.85
C GLU A 131 26.77 -25.67 -3.90
N ASP A 132 26.14 -25.87 -2.74
CA ASP A 132 24.69 -26.11 -2.61
C ASP A 132 23.98 -25.02 -1.81
N PRO A 133 23.60 -23.90 -2.44
CA PRO A 133 22.84 -22.84 -1.81
C PRO A 133 21.48 -23.28 -1.28
N THR A 134 20.88 -24.37 -1.82
CA THR A 134 19.58 -24.87 -1.36
C THR A 134 19.71 -25.46 0.04
N SER A 135 20.60 -26.45 0.22
CA SER A 135 20.87 -27.06 1.51
C SER A 135 21.41 -26.04 2.52
N PHE A 136 22.25 -25.09 2.07
CA PHE A 136 22.70 -24.01 2.93
C PHE A 136 21.50 -23.19 3.47
N PHE A 137 20.57 -22.77 2.60
CA PHE A 137 19.42 -21.96 2.99
C PHE A 137 18.48 -22.71 3.91
N THR A 138 18.12 -23.96 3.56
CA THR A 138 17.11 -24.74 4.30
C THR A 138 17.67 -25.42 5.55
N ASP A 139 18.83 -26.08 5.44
CA ASP A 139 19.32 -26.99 6.48
C ASP A 139 20.36 -26.34 7.39
N THR A 140 21.18 -25.43 6.84
CA THR A 140 22.25 -24.78 7.61
C THR A 140 21.79 -23.46 8.22
N PHE A 141 21.26 -22.55 7.39
CA PHE A 141 20.91 -21.19 7.82
C PHE A 141 19.57 -21.13 8.54
N LEU A 142 18.48 -21.60 7.92
CA LEU A 142 17.14 -21.56 8.53
C LEU A 142 16.83 -22.80 9.39
N ARG A 143 17.48 -23.91 9.14
CA ARG A 143 17.28 -25.19 9.83
C ARG A 143 15.81 -25.62 9.79
N VAL A 144 15.21 -25.54 8.60
CA VAL A 144 13.76 -25.68 8.37
C VAL A 144 13.29 -27.08 8.80
N VAL A 145 12.18 -27.13 9.52
CA VAL A 145 11.48 -28.39 9.82
C VAL A 145 10.54 -28.78 8.67
N PRO A 146 10.21 -30.07 8.51
CA PRO A 146 9.19 -30.50 7.54
C PRO A 146 7.88 -29.75 7.68
N GLY A 147 7.13 -29.59 6.57
CA GLY A 147 5.91 -28.79 6.53
C GLY A 147 4.74 -29.33 7.38
N ASP A 148 4.83 -30.57 7.84
CA ASP A 148 3.86 -31.20 8.76
C ASP A 148 4.18 -30.97 10.24
N GLN A 149 5.35 -30.35 10.55
CA GLN A 149 5.85 -30.14 11.90
C GLN A 149 5.94 -28.66 12.24
N PHE A 150 5.85 -28.35 13.54
CA PHE A 150 6.10 -27.04 14.08
C PHE A 150 7.12 -27.08 15.21
N SER A 151 8.10 -26.18 15.18
CA SER A 151 9.16 -26.07 16.20
C SER A 151 9.33 -24.63 16.68
N TRP A 152 9.35 -24.46 17.99
CA TRP A 152 9.68 -23.17 18.63
C TRP A 152 11.18 -22.95 18.83
N GLU A 153 12.03 -23.89 18.38
CA GLU A 153 13.48 -23.80 18.55
C GLU A 153 14.01 -22.55 17.80
N PRO A 154 14.62 -21.58 18.51
CA PRO A 154 15.11 -20.37 17.88
C PRO A 154 16.36 -20.64 17.04
N VAL A 155 16.46 -19.98 15.91
CA VAL A 155 17.64 -19.97 15.04
C VAL A 155 18.39 -18.66 15.26
N ALA A 156 19.50 -18.69 16.01
CA ALA A 156 20.24 -17.48 16.38
C ALA A 156 20.70 -16.66 15.17
N ALA A 157 21.08 -17.31 14.07
CA ALA A 157 21.47 -16.67 12.81
C ALA A 157 20.33 -15.84 12.19
N VAL A 158 19.06 -16.13 12.53
CA VAL A 158 17.88 -15.38 12.10
C VAL A 158 17.42 -14.44 13.21
N ALA A 159 17.29 -14.93 14.44
CA ALA A 159 16.70 -14.19 15.55
C ALA A 159 17.50 -12.94 15.91
N VAL A 160 18.84 -13.01 15.91
CA VAL A 160 19.70 -11.86 16.26
C VAL A 160 19.60 -10.75 15.23
N PRO A 161 19.80 -10.97 13.90
CA PRO A 161 19.58 -9.93 12.89
C PRO A 161 18.14 -9.38 12.91
N LEU A 162 17.13 -10.24 13.16
CA LEU A 162 15.74 -9.82 13.26
C LEU A 162 15.51 -8.81 14.39
N VAL A 163 16.07 -9.06 15.58
CA VAL A 163 16.03 -8.09 16.70
C VAL A 163 16.72 -6.79 16.31
N LEU A 164 17.88 -6.85 15.65
CA LEU A 164 18.61 -5.65 15.21
C LEU A 164 17.81 -4.82 14.20
N ILE A 165 17.13 -5.47 13.24
CA ILE A 165 16.23 -4.80 12.29
C ILE A 165 15.07 -4.12 13.04
N TRP A 166 14.45 -4.81 14.00
CA TRP A 166 13.39 -4.22 14.82
C TRP A 166 13.87 -3.01 15.61
N VAL A 167 15.03 -3.08 16.26
CA VAL A 167 15.63 -1.94 16.99
C VAL A 167 15.86 -0.76 16.04
N LEU A 168 16.43 -1.00 14.86
CA LEU A 168 16.67 0.02 13.85
C LEU A 168 15.37 0.71 13.42
N VAL A 169 14.36 -0.05 13.01
CA VAL A 169 13.13 0.53 12.47
C VAL A 169 12.29 1.21 13.54
N LEU A 170 12.27 0.69 14.78
CA LEU A 170 11.60 1.34 15.91
C LEU A 170 12.29 2.65 16.31
N ALA A 171 13.63 2.70 16.26
CA ALA A 171 14.39 3.93 16.49
C ALA A 171 14.09 5.00 15.42
N ILE A 172 13.91 4.59 14.16
CA ILE A 172 13.55 5.51 13.07
C ILE A 172 12.11 6.03 13.26
N ILE A 173 11.15 5.13 13.43
CA ILE A 173 9.72 5.46 13.58
C ILE A 173 9.48 6.35 14.82
N GLY A 174 10.19 6.07 15.92
CA GLY A 174 10.10 6.84 17.16
C GLY A 174 10.51 8.31 17.03
N ARG A 175 11.27 8.66 15.97
CA ARG A 175 11.64 10.05 15.65
C ARG A 175 10.55 10.82 14.88
N GLY A 176 9.45 10.14 14.51
CA GLY A 176 8.33 10.73 13.76
C GLY A 176 8.58 10.81 12.26
N ILE A 177 7.68 11.52 11.55
CA ILE A 177 7.66 11.55 10.08
C ILE A 177 8.89 12.26 9.51
N ALA A 178 9.09 13.53 9.84
CA ALA A 178 10.11 14.35 9.18
C ALA A 178 11.55 13.92 9.54
N ARG A 179 11.82 13.65 10.82
CA ARG A 179 13.16 13.30 11.32
C ARG A 179 13.48 11.82 11.28
N GLY A 180 12.46 10.97 11.14
CA GLY A 180 12.58 9.52 11.07
C GLY A 180 12.34 9.02 9.65
N VAL A 181 11.10 8.81 9.28
CA VAL A 181 10.70 8.15 8.02
C VAL A 181 11.20 8.91 6.79
N GLU A 182 11.02 10.23 6.74
CA GLU A 182 11.45 11.06 5.61
C GLU A 182 12.99 11.08 5.49
N ALA A 183 13.69 11.27 6.61
CA ALA A 183 15.15 11.30 6.62
C ALA A 183 15.75 9.97 6.17
N ALA A 184 15.18 8.84 6.62
CA ALA A 184 15.60 7.51 6.20
C ALA A 184 15.37 7.29 4.69
N ASN A 185 14.19 7.62 4.17
CA ASN A 185 13.88 7.44 2.75
C ASN A 185 14.71 8.34 1.83
N LYS A 186 15.10 9.54 2.28
CA LYS A 186 16.01 10.42 1.52
C LYS A 186 17.39 9.82 1.29
N VAL A 187 17.83 8.91 2.16
CA VAL A 187 19.14 8.23 2.06
C VAL A 187 18.97 6.84 1.43
N PHE A 188 18.03 6.04 1.95
CA PHE A 188 17.92 4.63 1.59
C PHE A 188 17.43 4.44 0.16
N LEU A 189 16.45 5.22 -0.31
CA LEU A 189 15.92 5.05 -1.65
C LEU A 189 16.93 5.40 -2.76
N PRO A 190 17.62 6.56 -2.75
CA PRO A 190 18.67 6.83 -3.75
C PRO A 190 19.81 5.81 -3.69
N LEU A 191 20.24 5.41 -2.49
CA LEU A 191 21.29 4.39 -2.32
C LEU A 191 20.85 3.05 -2.91
N LEU A 192 19.62 2.60 -2.63
CA LEU A 192 19.02 1.40 -3.22
C LEU A 192 19.08 1.45 -4.75
N VAL A 193 18.60 2.55 -5.35
CA VAL A 193 18.56 2.70 -6.82
C VAL A 193 19.97 2.64 -7.42
N VAL A 194 20.94 3.32 -6.80
CA VAL A 194 22.33 3.31 -7.29
C VAL A 194 22.95 1.92 -7.19
N LEU A 195 22.84 1.25 -6.04
CA LEU A 195 23.37 -0.10 -5.86
C LEU A 195 22.73 -1.08 -6.85
N PHE A 196 21.41 -0.99 -6.99
CA PHE A 196 20.67 -1.88 -7.90
C PHE A 196 21.01 -1.62 -9.37
N LEU A 197 21.18 -0.35 -9.78
CA LEU A 197 21.59 0.01 -11.12
C LEU A 197 23.00 -0.53 -11.47
N ILE A 198 23.95 -0.46 -10.54
CA ILE A 198 25.29 -1.04 -10.71
C ILE A 198 25.16 -2.54 -10.99
N MET A 199 24.29 -3.24 -10.25
CA MET A 199 24.06 -4.67 -10.44
C MET A 199 23.43 -4.98 -11.81
N VAL A 200 22.41 -4.24 -12.21
CA VAL A 200 21.75 -4.42 -13.51
C VAL A 200 22.75 -4.22 -14.64
N VAL A 201 23.52 -3.14 -14.59
CA VAL A 201 24.57 -2.88 -15.58
C VAL A 201 25.55 -4.06 -15.63
N ARG A 202 26.02 -4.57 -14.49
CA ARG A 202 26.92 -5.73 -14.45
C ARG A 202 26.28 -6.99 -15.02
N ALA A 203 24.97 -7.23 -14.72
CA ALA A 203 24.24 -8.40 -15.22
C ALA A 203 24.11 -8.40 -16.75
N LEU A 204 23.97 -7.23 -17.39
CA LEU A 204 23.89 -7.07 -18.83
C LEU A 204 25.15 -7.53 -19.57
N PHE A 205 26.32 -7.51 -18.92
CA PHE A 205 27.61 -7.95 -19.51
C PHE A 205 27.93 -9.41 -19.20
N LEU A 206 27.00 -10.19 -18.65
CA LEU A 206 27.20 -11.62 -18.44
C LEU A 206 26.94 -12.41 -19.73
N PRO A 207 27.70 -13.49 -19.99
CA PRO A 207 27.39 -14.43 -21.10
C PRO A 207 25.96 -14.97 -20.92
N GLY A 208 25.16 -15.02 -21.97
CA GLY A 208 23.78 -15.47 -21.91
C GLY A 208 22.76 -14.41 -21.46
N ALA A 209 23.19 -13.19 -21.12
CA ALA A 209 22.29 -12.11 -20.72
C ALA A 209 21.28 -11.74 -21.81
N VAL A 210 21.68 -11.81 -23.08
CA VAL A 210 20.81 -11.51 -24.24
C VAL A 210 19.66 -12.50 -24.33
N GLU A 211 19.91 -13.79 -24.11
CA GLU A 211 18.91 -14.84 -24.11
C GLU A 211 17.87 -14.59 -22.98
N GLY A 212 18.36 -14.19 -21.80
CA GLY A 212 17.51 -13.79 -20.69
C GLY A 212 16.64 -12.57 -21.03
N LEU A 213 17.24 -11.52 -21.65
CA LEU A 213 16.50 -10.34 -22.08
C LEU A 213 15.47 -10.67 -23.17
N ASN A 214 15.80 -11.56 -24.10
CA ASN A 214 14.86 -12.04 -25.09
C ASN A 214 13.67 -12.73 -24.42
N ALA A 215 13.89 -13.59 -23.42
CA ALA A 215 12.81 -14.21 -22.66
C ALA A 215 11.93 -13.18 -21.92
N PHE A 216 12.52 -12.07 -21.45
CA PHE A 216 11.77 -11.02 -20.75
C PHE A 216 10.98 -10.11 -21.70
N PHE A 217 11.50 -9.78 -22.88
CA PHE A 217 10.88 -8.81 -23.78
C PHE A 217 10.17 -9.42 -24.98
N SER A 218 10.48 -10.67 -25.38
CA SER A 218 9.79 -11.33 -26.49
C SER A 218 8.39 -11.79 -26.04
N PRO A 219 7.33 -11.24 -26.64
CA PRO A 219 5.98 -11.57 -26.18
C PRO A 219 5.51 -12.89 -26.80
N HIS A 220 5.06 -13.80 -25.96
CA HIS A 220 4.25 -14.94 -26.36
C HIS A 220 2.79 -14.52 -26.35
N TRP A 221 2.31 -13.95 -27.46
CA TRP A 221 0.98 -13.32 -27.56
C TRP A 221 -0.17 -14.25 -27.20
N GLU A 222 -0.01 -15.54 -27.39
CA GLU A 222 -0.99 -16.57 -27.00
C GLU A 222 -1.28 -16.55 -25.50
N SER A 223 -0.31 -16.17 -24.69
CA SER A 223 -0.47 -16.05 -23.23
C SER A 223 -1.53 -15.03 -22.85
N LEU A 224 -1.83 -14.02 -23.68
CA LEU A 224 -2.87 -13.02 -23.40
C LEU A 224 -4.28 -13.61 -23.44
N ALA A 225 -4.48 -14.75 -24.09
CA ALA A 225 -5.75 -15.48 -24.08
C ALA A 225 -6.01 -16.19 -22.73
N ASN A 226 -4.97 -16.38 -21.91
CA ASN A 226 -5.10 -17.01 -20.60
C ASN A 226 -5.52 -15.97 -19.54
N PRO A 227 -6.70 -16.09 -18.91
CA PRO A 227 -7.15 -15.18 -17.86
C PRO A 227 -6.18 -15.11 -16.66
N GLN A 228 -5.43 -16.16 -16.36
CA GLN A 228 -4.48 -16.20 -15.23
C GLN A 228 -3.37 -15.18 -15.39
N VAL A 229 -2.92 -14.90 -16.62
CA VAL A 229 -1.90 -13.87 -16.90
C VAL A 229 -2.40 -12.47 -16.50
N TRP A 230 -3.67 -12.19 -16.81
CA TRP A 230 -4.32 -10.93 -16.39
C TRP A 230 -4.47 -10.85 -14.87
N LEU A 231 -4.94 -11.93 -14.24
CA LEU A 231 -5.07 -11.99 -12.78
C LEU A 231 -3.72 -11.78 -12.09
N ALA A 232 -2.67 -12.44 -12.56
CA ALA A 232 -1.32 -12.28 -12.03
C ALA A 232 -0.80 -10.83 -12.16
N ALA A 233 -1.06 -10.18 -13.31
CA ALA A 233 -0.66 -8.80 -13.56
C ALA A 233 -1.41 -7.80 -12.67
N PHE A 234 -2.72 -7.98 -12.49
CA PHE A 234 -3.52 -7.15 -11.59
C PHE A 234 -3.09 -7.34 -10.13
N ALA A 235 -2.86 -8.60 -9.71
CA ALA A 235 -2.35 -8.91 -8.37
C ALA A 235 -0.99 -8.27 -8.12
N GLN A 236 -0.08 -8.31 -9.10
CA GLN A 236 1.24 -7.70 -8.99
C GLN A 236 1.16 -6.18 -8.79
N ILE A 237 0.38 -5.47 -9.61
CA ILE A 237 0.22 -4.01 -9.48
C ILE A 237 -0.42 -3.62 -8.15
N PHE A 238 -1.42 -4.38 -7.72
CA PHE A 238 -2.12 -4.12 -6.48
C PHE A 238 -1.19 -4.23 -5.26
N PHE A 239 -0.41 -5.30 -5.24
CA PHE A 239 0.58 -5.55 -4.19
C PHE A 239 1.72 -4.53 -4.23
N SER A 240 2.30 -4.30 -5.40
CA SER A 240 3.48 -3.47 -5.60
C SER A 240 3.26 -2.00 -5.23
N LEU A 241 2.09 -1.43 -5.53
CA LEU A 241 1.76 -0.05 -5.19
C LEU A 241 1.27 0.12 -3.73
N SER A 242 1.30 -0.93 -2.92
CA SER A 242 0.84 -0.91 -1.52
C SER A 242 -0.60 -0.38 -1.37
N VAL A 243 -1.47 -0.69 -2.35
CA VAL A 243 -2.88 -0.29 -2.34
C VAL A 243 -3.69 -1.23 -1.46
N GLY A 244 -4.61 -0.69 -0.67
CA GLY A 244 -5.39 -1.48 0.29
C GLY A 244 -4.73 -1.70 1.65
N PHE A 245 -3.47 -1.32 1.81
CA PHE A 245 -2.72 -1.40 3.08
C PHE A 245 -3.00 -0.21 4.02
N GLY A 246 -3.57 0.88 3.52
CA GLY A 246 -3.71 2.13 4.28
C GLY A 246 -2.44 2.94 4.42
N ILE A 247 -1.33 2.48 3.81
CA ILE A 247 -0.04 3.17 3.83
C ILE A 247 -0.16 4.52 3.15
N MET A 248 -0.64 4.54 1.93
CA MET A 248 -0.74 5.74 1.11
C MET A 248 -1.75 6.73 1.69
N MET A 249 -2.84 6.24 2.30
CA MET A 249 -3.79 7.05 3.08
C MET A 249 -3.10 7.69 4.30
N THR A 250 -2.34 6.91 5.07
CA THR A 250 -1.59 7.40 6.24
C THR A 250 -0.58 8.46 5.83
N TYR A 251 0.23 8.20 4.82
CA TYR A 251 1.24 9.14 4.33
C TYR A 251 0.64 10.44 3.80
N ALA A 252 -0.43 10.37 3.01
CA ALA A 252 -1.13 11.54 2.50
C ALA A 252 -1.74 12.41 3.61
N SER A 253 -2.07 11.82 4.77
CA SER A 253 -2.62 12.55 5.91
C SER A 253 -1.66 13.56 6.54
N TYR A 254 -0.36 13.39 6.33
CA TYR A 254 0.70 14.29 6.81
C TYR A 254 1.11 15.37 5.79
N LEU A 255 0.49 15.41 4.60
CA LEU A 255 0.76 16.41 3.57
C LEU A 255 0.19 17.79 3.94
N LYS A 256 0.81 18.85 3.42
CA LYS A 256 0.30 20.22 3.51
C LYS A 256 -0.99 20.38 2.70
N ARG A 257 -1.84 21.36 3.07
CA ARG A 257 -3.17 21.55 2.44
C ARG A 257 -3.14 21.77 0.92
N ARG A 258 -2.09 22.38 0.39
CA ARG A 258 -1.92 22.66 -1.06
C ARG A 258 -0.85 21.76 -1.65
N SER A 259 -1.03 20.44 -1.58
CA SER A 259 -0.13 19.47 -2.19
C SER A 259 -0.74 18.89 -3.47
N ASN A 260 0.07 18.75 -4.51
CA ASN A 260 -0.34 18.10 -5.75
C ASN A 260 -0.45 16.58 -5.54
N LEU A 261 -1.67 16.08 -5.39
CA LEU A 261 -1.92 14.66 -5.07
C LEU A 261 -1.84 13.78 -6.32
N THR A 262 -2.56 14.15 -7.38
CA THR A 262 -2.67 13.30 -8.58
C THR A 262 -1.34 13.21 -9.32
N GLY A 263 -0.62 14.32 -9.46
CA GLY A 263 0.71 14.32 -10.08
C GLY A 263 1.71 13.48 -9.28
N THR A 264 1.67 13.57 -7.94
CA THR A 264 2.56 12.78 -7.10
C THR A 264 2.24 11.29 -7.17
N ALA A 265 0.96 10.90 -7.24
CA ALA A 265 0.56 9.50 -7.40
C ALA A 265 1.01 8.93 -8.76
N LEU A 266 0.91 9.71 -9.85
CA LEU A 266 1.44 9.32 -11.15
C LEU A 266 2.95 9.08 -11.09
N VAL A 267 3.70 10.04 -10.52
CA VAL A 267 5.16 9.89 -10.40
C VAL A 267 5.52 8.68 -9.54
N ALA A 268 4.83 8.47 -8.41
CA ALA A 268 5.09 7.31 -7.55
C ALA A 268 4.77 5.98 -8.25
N GLY A 269 3.63 5.88 -8.95
CA GLY A 269 3.22 4.68 -9.67
C GLY A 269 4.19 4.33 -10.82
N PHE A 270 4.52 5.31 -11.65
CA PHE A 270 5.47 5.08 -12.77
C PHE A 270 6.90 4.85 -12.28
N ALA A 271 7.37 5.51 -11.23
CA ALA A 271 8.69 5.26 -10.65
C ALA A 271 8.80 3.83 -10.11
N ASN A 272 7.76 3.35 -9.41
CA ASN A 272 7.68 1.97 -8.96
C ASN A 272 7.74 0.98 -10.12
N SER A 273 6.90 1.16 -11.13
CA SER A 273 6.86 0.26 -12.30
C SER A 273 8.15 0.32 -13.13
N SER A 274 8.79 1.50 -13.23
CA SER A 274 10.11 1.61 -13.88
C SER A 274 11.16 0.82 -13.11
N PHE A 275 11.12 0.81 -11.79
CA PHE A 275 12.02 0.00 -10.99
C PHE A 275 11.74 -1.51 -11.15
N GLU A 276 10.48 -1.93 -11.27
CA GLU A 276 10.11 -3.33 -11.55
C GLU A 276 10.66 -3.79 -12.90
N ILE A 277 10.50 -2.98 -13.94
CA ILE A 277 11.07 -3.29 -15.27
C ILE A 277 12.60 -3.35 -15.19
N LEU A 278 13.25 -2.41 -14.48
CA LEU A 278 14.69 -2.44 -14.25
C LEU A 278 15.11 -3.72 -13.51
N ALA A 279 14.33 -4.14 -12.51
CA ALA A 279 14.56 -5.39 -11.79
C ALA A 279 14.37 -6.61 -12.71
N GLY A 280 13.36 -6.60 -13.57
CA GLY A 280 13.17 -7.61 -14.61
C GLY A 280 14.37 -7.73 -15.53
N ILE A 281 14.91 -6.62 -16.04
CA ILE A 281 16.11 -6.58 -16.87
C ILE A 281 17.28 -7.27 -16.15
N GLY A 282 17.56 -6.89 -14.90
CA GLY A 282 18.68 -7.46 -14.15
C GLY A 282 18.52 -8.94 -13.82
N VAL A 283 17.32 -9.32 -13.36
CA VAL A 283 17.01 -10.70 -12.96
C VAL A 283 17.01 -11.63 -14.17
N PHE A 284 16.36 -11.26 -15.28
CA PHE A 284 16.34 -12.10 -16.47
C PHE A 284 17.72 -12.20 -17.14
N SER A 285 18.54 -11.14 -17.12
CA SER A 285 19.95 -11.23 -17.56
C SER A 285 20.74 -12.22 -16.70
N ALA A 286 20.52 -12.24 -15.38
CA ALA A 286 21.17 -13.18 -14.47
C ALA A 286 20.65 -14.64 -14.66
N ILE A 287 19.35 -14.81 -14.91
CA ILE A 287 18.76 -16.12 -15.25
C ILE A 287 19.31 -16.62 -16.61
N GLY A 288 19.42 -15.73 -17.61
CA GLY A 288 20.03 -16.06 -18.89
C GLY A 288 21.49 -16.52 -18.77
N PHE A 289 22.28 -15.87 -17.91
CA PHE A 289 23.62 -16.32 -17.57
C PHE A 289 23.61 -17.72 -16.92
N MET A 290 22.72 -17.98 -15.98
CA MET A 290 22.59 -19.29 -15.35
C MET A 290 22.21 -20.38 -16.36
N ALA A 291 21.25 -20.10 -17.24
CA ALA A 291 20.82 -21.00 -18.31
C ALA A 291 22.00 -21.34 -19.26
N HIS A 292 22.75 -20.31 -19.68
CA HIS A 292 23.94 -20.46 -20.52
C HIS A 292 25.00 -21.34 -19.86
N GLN A 293 25.29 -21.14 -18.56
CA GLN A 293 26.26 -21.94 -17.81
C GLN A 293 25.83 -23.40 -17.65
N GLN A 294 24.54 -23.66 -17.54
CA GLN A 294 23.96 -25.00 -17.37
C GLN A 294 23.70 -25.70 -18.73
N GLY A 295 23.79 -24.99 -19.85
CA GLY A 295 23.48 -25.53 -21.18
C GLY A 295 21.99 -25.84 -21.36
N VAL A 296 21.09 -25.12 -20.66
CA VAL A 296 19.64 -25.29 -20.74
C VAL A 296 18.96 -24.05 -21.32
N GLY A 297 17.69 -24.17 -21.68
CA GLY A 297 16.89 -23.01 -22.09
C GLY A 297 16.57 -22.11 -20.90
N VAL A 298 16.37 -20.80 -21.14
CA VAL A 298 15.97 -19.85 -20.08
C VAL A 298 14.67 -20.30 -19.41
N GLY A 299 13.73 -20.87 -20.16
CA GLY A 299 12.44 -21.38 -19.64
C GLY A 299 12.55 -22.64 -18.75
N ASP A 300 13.70 -23.32 -18.75
CA ASP A 300 13.92 -24.54 -17.98
C ASP A 300 14.57 -24.27 -16.62
N VAL A 301 14.98 -23.03 -16.35
CA VAL A 301 15.59 -22.63 -15.08
C VAL A 301 14.56 -22.68 -13.97
N GLN A 302 14.85 -23.43 -12.90
CA GLN A 302 13.96 -23.59 -11.75
C GLN A 302 14.25 -22.57 -10.64
N GLY A 303 13.28 -22.35 -9.74
CA GLY A 303 13.46 -21.51 -8.57
C GLY A 303 13.53 -20.00 -8.87
N VAL A 304 12.83 -19.53 -9.88
CA VAL A 304 12.87 -18.12 -10.34
C VAL A 304 11.80 -17.21 -9.70
N SER A 305 11.28 -17.58 -8.55
CA SER A 305 10.26 -16.79 -7.85
C SER A 305 10.45 -16.79 -6.32
N GLY A 306 9.94 -15.74 -5.68
CA GLY A 306 9.87 -15.63 -4.22
C GLY A 306 11.22 -15.69 -3.50
N PRO A 307 11.24 -16.16 -2.24
CA PRO A 307 12.46 -16.30 -1.46
C PRO A 307 13.51 -17.21 -2.12
N ILE A 308 13.09 -18.26 -2.84
CA ILE A 308 13.99 -19.18 -3.52
C ILE A 308 14.82 -18.44 -4.57
N LEU A 309 14.21 -17.54 -5.36
CA LEU A 309 14.95 -16.72 -6.30
C LEU A 309 16.09 -15.95 -5.61
N SER A 310 15.78 -15.29 -4.48
CA SER A 310 16.75 -14.41 -3.81
C SER A 310 17.79 -15.16 -2.99
N PHE A 311 17.41 -16.24 -2.28
CA PHE A 311 18.28 -16.88 -1.29
C PHE A 311 18.86 -18.22 -1.74
N VAL A 312 18.44 -18.74 -2.90
CA VAL A 312 18.98 -19.95 -3.51
C VAL A 312 19.53 -19.68 -4.92
N THR A 313 18.68 -19.18 -5.83
CA THR A 313 19.05 -18.99 -7.23
C THR A 313 20.10 -17.89 -7.40
N PHE A 314 19.91 -16.72 -6.79
CA PHE A 314 20.93 -15.66 -6.85
C PHE A 314 22.27 -16.05 -6.22
N PRO A 315 22.37 -16.66 -5.04
CA PRO A 315 23.62 -17.23 -4.52
C PRO A 315 24.31 -18.17 -5.49
N LYS A 316 23.58 -19.06 -6.16
CA LYS A 316 24.13 -19.95 -7.20
C LYS A 316 24.71 -19.15 -8.38
N ILE A 317 23.98 -18.14 -8.87
CA ILE A 317 24.44 -17.22 -9.92
C ILE A 317 25.71 -16.48 -9.48
N ILE A 318 25.70 -15.95 -8.24
CA ILE A 318 26.82 -15.21 -7.64
C ILE A 318 28.08 -16.07 -7.59
N SER A 319 27.96 -17.35 -7.23
CA SER A 319 29.10 -18.26 -7.17
C SER A 319 29.71 -18.54 -8.54
N MET A 320 28.92 -18.51 -9.60
CA MET A 320 29.40 -18.79 -10.97
C MET A 320 30.02 -17.56 -11.66
N MET A 321 29.82 -16.35 -11.13
CA MET A 321 30.22 -15.12 -11.83
C MET A 321 31.55 -14.53 -11.31
N PRO A 322 32.40 -13.94 -12.18
CA PRO A 322 33.59 -13.23 -11.74
C PRO A 322 33.22 -12.01 -10.87
N GLY A 323 33.85 -11.91 -9.69
CA GLY A 323 33.57 -10.84 -8.73
C GLY A 323 32.26 -11.04 -7.96
N GLY A 324 31.75 -12.28 -7.88
CA GLY A 324 30.48 -12.63 -7.29
C GLY A 324 30.31 -12.14 -5.86
N ALA A 325 31.36 -12.17 -5.03
CA ALA A 325 31.29 -11.65 -3.65
C ALA A 325 30.82 -10.19 -3.58
N ILE A 326 31.38 -9.32 -4.42
CA ILE A 326 31.00 -7.89 -4.48
C ILE A 326 29.54 -7.76 -4.97
N PHE A 327 29.20 -8.50 -6.03
CA PHE A 327 27.84 -8.51 -6.56
C PHE A 327 26.82 -8.96 -5.50
N GLY A 328 27.13 -10.03 -4.76
CA GLY A 328 26.30 -10.54 -3.68
C GLY A 328 26.07 -9.51 -2.56
N VAL A 329 27.14 -8.83 -2.11
CA VAL A 329 27.03 -7.76 -1.11
C VAL A 329 26.11 -6.63 -1.62
N LEU A 330 26.28 -6.19 -2.89
CA LEU A 330 25.44 -5.14 -3.48
C LEU A 330 23.98 -5.58 -3.61
N PHE A 331 23.73 -6.83 -4.01
CA PHE A 331 22.40 -7.40 -4.15
C PHE A 331 21.66 -7.45 -2.82
N PHE A 332 22.26 -8.08 -1.82
CA PHE A 332 21.61 -8.22 -0.51
C PHE A 332 21.54 -6.92 0.28
N ALA A 333 22.48 -5.98 0.09
CA ALA A 333 22.35 -4.62 0.59
C ALA A 333 21.15 -3.89 -0.02
N SER A 334 20.96 -4.00 -1.35
CA SER A 334 19.80 -3.42 -2.04
C SER A 334 18.49 -4.03 -1.52
N LEU A 335 18.44 -5.35 -1.37
CA LEU A 335 17.29 -6.08 -0.87
C LEU A 335 16.95 -5.67 0.57
N THR A 336 17.96 -5.53 1.44
CA THR A 336 17.82 -5.06 2.82
C THR A 336 17.26 -3.62 2.86
N LEU A 337 17.80 -2.71 2.04
CA LEU A 337 17.33 -1.32 1.98
C LEU A 337 15.89 -1.23 1.49
N ALA A 338 15.53 -1.97 0.43
CA ALA A 338 14.17 -2.04 -0.08
C ALA A 338 13.19 -2.57 0.99
N GLY A 339 13.60 -3.61 1.71
CA GLY A 339 12.81 -4.17 2.80
C GLY A 339 12.61 -3.18 3.94
N VAL A 340 13.66 -2.50 4.39
CA VAL A 340 13.59 -1.53 5.51
C VAL A 340 12.66 -0.36 5.16
N THR A 341 12.72 0.21 3.95
CA THR A 341 11.85 1.32 3.54
C THR A 341 10.37 0.92 3.54
N SER A 342 10.05 -0.29 3.07
CA SER A 342 8.68 -0.84 3.09
C SER A 342 8.22 -1.17 4.52
N LEU A 343 9.08 -1.75 5.36
CA LEU A 343 8.75 -2.03 6.76
C LEU A 343 8.45 -0.76 7.55
N LEU A 344 9.19 0.34 7.33
CA LEU A 344 8.90 1.65 7.93
C LEU A 344 7.51 2.15 7.57
N SER A 345 7.04 1.86 6.36
CA SER A 345 5.72 2.27 5.86
C SER A 345 4.59 1.49 6.55
N LEU A 346 4.74 0.18 6.69
CA LEU A 346 3.81 -0.68 7.44
C LEU A 346 3.73 -0.27 8.91
N LEU A 347 4.88 -0.06 9.54
CA LEU A 347 4.98 0.42 10.93
C LEU A 347 4.29 1.77 11.12
N GLN A 348 4.37 2.67 10.13
CA GLN A 348 3.74 3.98 10.22
C GLN A 348 2.21 3.91 10.21
N VAL A 349 1.61 2.93 9.54
CA VAL A 349 0.14 2.71 9.59
C VAL A 349 -0.28 2.36 11.02
N VAL A 350 0.38 1.39 11.63
CA VAL A 350 0.08 0.94 13.00
C VAL A 350 0.35 2.06 14.02
N SER A 351 1.53 2.68 13.95
CA SER A 351 1.91 3.79 14.82
C SER A 351 0.94 4.97 14.69
N GLY A 352 0.55 5.33 13.45
CA GLY A 352 -0.40 6.40 13.17
C GLY A 352 -1.78 6.13 13.76
N GLY A 353 -2.28 4.88 13.64
CA GLY A 353 -3.54 4.46 14.26
C GLY A 353 -3.56 4.64 15.78
N LEU A 354 -2.49 4.21 16.44
CA LEU A 354 -2.34 4.35 17.89
C LEU A 354 -2.17 5.81 18.31
N GLN A 355 -1.40 6.61 17.57
CA GLN A 355 -1.25 8.03 17.83
C GLN A 355 -2.58 8.77 17.72
N ASP A 356 -3.36 8.50 16.67
CA ASP A 356 -4.66 9.16 16.45
C ASP A 356 -5.69 8.74 17.52
N LYS A 357 -5.77 7.46 17.91
CA LYS A 357 -6.77 6.98 18.86
C LYS A 357 -6.43 7.31 20.31
N PHE A 358 -5.18 7.08 20.71
CA PHE A 358 -4.77 7.19 22.11
C PHE A 358 -3.96 8.45 22.42
N GLY A 359 -3.68 9.32 21.43
CA GLY A 359 -2.92 10.56 21.62
C GLY A 359 -1.45 10.31 22.01
N LEU A 360 -0.88 9.17 21.60
CA LEU A 360 0.49 8.81 21.91
C LEU A 360 1.48 9.66 21.09
N SER A 361 2.67 9.90 21.66
CA SER A 361 3.80 10.41 20.86
C SER A 361 4.35 9.31 19.95
N PRO A 362 5.01 9.65 18.82
CA PRO A 362 5.62 8.64 17.93
C PRO A 362 6.49 7.62 18.67
N ALA A 363 7.35 8.08 19.58
CA ALA A 363 8.23 7.21 20.37
C ALA A 363 7.44 6.27 21.29
N ARG A 364 6.40 6.79 21.99
CA ARG A 364 5.55 5.92 22.84
C ARG A 364 4.74 4.94 22.02
N ALA A 365 4.20 5.35 20.88
CA ALA A 365 3.50 4.43 19.98
C ALA A 365 4.46 3.33 19.50
N ALA A 366 5.67 3.69 19.05
CA ALA A 366 6.69 2.73 18.63
C ALA A 366 7.04 1.71 19.71
N LEU A 367 7.16 2.12 20.97
CA LEU A 367 7.46 1.20 22.07
C LEU A 367 6.28 0.32 22.46
N VAL A 368 5.08 0.89 22.60
CA VAL A 368 3.88 0.18 23.07
C VAL A 368 3.49 -0.98 22.15
N PHE A 369 3.57 -0.79 20.84
CA PHE A 369 3.26 -1.89 19.92
C PHE A 369 4.51 -2.59 19.39
N GLY A 370 5.63 -1.86 19.25
CA GLY A 370 6.83 -2.39 18.61
C GLY A 370 7.53 -3.44 19.45
N VAL A 371 7.61 -3.25 20.77
CA VAL A 371 8.23 -4.26 21.66
C VAL A 371 7.44 -5.57 21.64
N PRO A 372 6.11 -5.60 21.86
CA PRO A 372 5.34 -6.84 21.69
C PRO A 372 5.42 -7.42 20.28
N ALA A 373 5.38 -6.59 19.23
CA ALA A 373 5.54 -7.06 17.86
C ALA A 373 6.90 -7.71 17.62
N THR A 374 7.98 -7.15 18.16
CA THR A 374 9.33 -7.75 18.10
C THR A 374 9.34 -9.13 18.74
N VAL A 375 8.77 -9.27 19.94
CA VAL A 375 8.71 -10.56 20.65
C VAL A 375 7.96 -11.60 19.83
N VAL A 376 6.77 -11.26 19.31
CA VAL A 376 5.97 -12.15 18.46
C VAL A 376 6.70 -12.48 17.16
N SER A 377 7.31 -11.47 16.51
CA SER A 377 8.08 -11.66 15.29
C SER A 377 9.23 -12.64 15.48
N VAL A 378 10.02 -12.48 16.54
CA VAL A 378 11.15 -13.39 16.84
C VAL A 378 10.65 -14.78 17.21
N ALA A 379 9.59 -14.87 18.03
CA ALA A 379 9.05 -16.16 18.48
C ALA A 379 8.47 -17.00 17.33
N LEU A 380 7.84 -16.36 16.32
CA LEU A 380 7.22 -17.07 15.19
C LEU A 380 8.17 -17.24 14.00
N PHE A 381 8.93 -16.20 13.66
CA PHE A 381 9.69 -16.13 12.41
C PHE A 381 11.21 -16.23 12.61
N GLY A 382 11.69 -16.16 13.86
CA GLY A 382 13.08 -16.39 14.23
C GLY A 382 13.41 -17.86 14.58
N THR A 383 12.51 -18.80 14.27
CA THR A 383 12.56 -20.22 14.65
C THR A 383 12.76 -21.12 13.43
N ARG A 384 12.94 -22.42 13.68
CA ARG A 384 13.06 -23.44 12.61
C ARG A 384 11.80 -23.57 11.75
N SER A 385 10.62 -23.19 12.27
CA SER A 385 9.37 -23.13 11.52
C SER A 385 9.15 -21.78 10.83
N GLY A 386 10.10 -20.83 10.97
CA GLY A 386 9.93 -19.46 10.52
C GLY A 386 9.60 -19.32 9.04
N LEU A 387 10.24 -20.10 8.15
CA LEU A 387 9.96 -20.08 6.71
C LEU A 387 8.55 -20.61 6.41
N ASN A 388 8.16 -21.75 6.96
CA ASN A 388 6.86 -22.38 6.74
C ASN A 388 5.72 -21.47 7.25
N THR A 389 5.88 -20.93 8.46
CA THR A 389 4.91 -19.99 9.05
C THR A 389 4.79 -18.73 8.23
N LEU A 390 5.92 -18.20 7.74
CA LEU A 390 5.93 -17.01 6.88
C LEU A 390 5.16 -17.26 5.59
N ASP A 391 5.43 -18.36 4.91
CA ASP A 391 4.81 -18.71 3.63
C ASP A 391 3.29 -18.85 3.78
N ILE A 392 2.82 -19.54 4.82
CA ILE A 392 1.40 -19.67 5.12
C ILE A 392 0.77 -18.30 5.42
N VAL A 393 1.35 -17.52 6.34
CA VAL A 393 0.79 -16.21 6.75
C VAL A 393 0.79 -15.23 5.59
N ASP A 394 1.89 -15.17 4.81
CA ASP A 394 2.03 -14.26 3.66
C ASP A 394 0.94 -14.52 2.62
N ASN A 395 0.70 -15.79 2.28
CA ASN A 395 -0.33 -16.16 1.32
C ASN A 395 -1.72 -15.71 1.76
N PHE A 396 -2.14 -16.04 2.97
CA PHE A 396 -3.49 -15.75 3.45
C PHE A 396 -3.73 -14.26 3.69
N ILE A 397 -2.78 -13.57 4.35
CA ILE A 397 -2.97 -12.16 4.69
C ILE A 397 -2.94 -11.27 3.44
N ASN A 398 -2.13 -11.58 2.43
CA ASN A 398 -2.10 -10.80 1.20
C ASN A 398 -3.29 -11.11 0.28
N ASN A 399 -3.58 -12.38 0.02
CA ASN A 399 -4.62 -12.75 -0.96
C ASN A 399 -6.03 -12.59 -0.40
N ILE A 400 -6.23 -12.73 0.92
CA ILE A 400 -7.54 -12.56 1.56
C ILE A 400 -7.61 -11.23 2.32
N GLY A 401 -6.66 -10.97 3.24
CA GLY A 401 -6.69 -9.81 4.14
C GLY A 401 -6.60 -8.47 3.39
N VAL A 402 -5.51 -8.28 2.63
CA VAL A 402 -5.26 -7.03 1.88
C VAL A 402 -6.32 -6.81 0.80
N VAL A 403 -6.65 -7.87 0.04
CA VAL A 403 -7.64 -7.76 -1.04
C VAL A 403 -9.02 -7.42 -0.48
N SER A 404 -9.45 -8.09 0.61
CA SER A 404 -10.70 -7.74 1.30
C SER A 404 -10.70 -6.30 1.79
N SER A 405 -9.59 -5.84 2.38
CA SER A 405 -9.43 -4.46 2.83
C SER A 405 -9.67 -3.46 1.69
N ALA A 406 -9.07 -3.69 0.54
CA ALA A 406 -9.20 -2.81 -0.60
C ALA A 406 -10.61 -2.79 -1.20
N ILE A 407 -11.23 -3.97 -1.36
CA ILE A 407 -12.62 -4.09 -1.81
C ILE A 407 -13.54 -3.29 -0.87
N LEU A 408 -13.42 -3.52 0.43
CA LEU A 408 -14.29 -2.89 1.43
C LEU A 408 -14.10 -1.37 1.50
N VAL A 409 -12.86 -0.87 1.36
CA VAL A 409 -12.58 0.58 1.30
C VAL A 409 -13.18 1.23 0.06
N ALA A 410 -13.00 0.60 -1.11
CA ALA A 410 -13.57 1.10 -2.36
C ALA A 410 -15.11 1.09 -2.33
N VAL A 411 -15.72 -0.01 -1.85
CA VAL A 411 -17.17 -0.12 -1.67
C VAL A 411 -17.69 0.92 -0.66
N LEU A 412 -17.02 1.09 0.49
CA LEU A 412 -17.40 2.09 1.49
C LEU A 412 -17.40 3.52 0.92
N ALA A 413 -16.43 3.83 0.06
CA ALA A 413 -16.37 5.10 -0.65
C ALA A 413 -17.50 5.24 -1.70
N ALA A 414 -17.91 4.13 -2.33
CA ALA A 414 -18.87 4.10 -3.44
C ALA A 414 -20.34 4.06 -3.00
N VAL A 415 -20.67 3.40 -1.89
CA VAL A 415 -22.06 3.21 -1.38
C VAL A 415 -22.85 4.51 -1.30
N ALA A 416 -22.19 5.63 -1.02
CA ALA A 416 -22.82 6.94 -1.11
C ALA A 416 -22.15 7.76 -2.23
N PRO A 417 -22.78 7.90 -3.40
CA PRO A 417 -22.22 8.63 -4.55
C PRO A 417 -21.63 10.01 -4.24
N PRO A 418 -22.19 10.81 -3.31
CA PRO A 418 -21.59 12.08 -2.91
C PRO A 418 -20.16 11.96 -2.34
N ARG A 419 -19.79 10.79 -1.77
CA ARG A 419 -18.46 10.58 -1.17
C ARG A 419 -17.37 10.54 -2.24
N LEU A 420 -17.50 9.67 -3.26
CA LEU A 420 -16.55 9.59 -4.38
C LEU A 420 -16.48 10.90 -5.16
N ARG A 421 -17.64 11.54 -5.44
CA ARG A 421 -17.67 12.87 -6.07
C ARG A 421 -16.93 13.91 -5.23
N GLY A 422 -17.11 13.90 -3.91
CA GLY A 422 -16.42 14.78 -2.97
C GLY A 422 -14.91 14.55 -2.95
N LEU A 423 -14.45 13.29 -3.01
CA LEU A 423 -13.03 12.94 -3.10
C LEU A 423 -12.44 13.39 -4.46
N ARG A 424 -13.13 13.15 -5.58
CA ARG A 424 -12.70 13.62 -6.90
C ARG A 424 -12.62 15.14 -6.99
N ARG A 425 -13.62 15.86 -6.47
CA ARG A 425 -13.57 17.33 -6.39
C ARG A 425 -12.38 17.82 -5.57
N HIS A 426 -12.11 17.15 -4.44
CA HIS A 426 -10.96 17.47 -3.60
C HIS A 426 -9.64 17.26 -4.35
N LEU A 427 -9.44 16.11 -5.02
CA LEU A 427 -8.28 15.88 -5.88
C LEU A 427 -8.11 17.00 -6.91
N ASN A 428 -9.21 17.35 -7.59
CA ASN A 428 -9.20 18.35 -8.65
C ASN A 428 -8.99 19.79 -8.13
N SER A 429 -9.27 20.06 -6.84
CA SER A 429 -9.05 21.39 -6.26
C SER A 429 -7.58 21.65 -5.90
N VAL A 430 -6.81 20.61 -5.58
CA VAL A 430 -5.43 20.75 -5.09
C VAL A 430 -4.38 20.26 -6.09
N SER A 431 -4.77 19.60 -7.19
CA SER A 431 -3.85 18.90 -8.08
C SER A 431 -3.82 19.50 -9.50
N SER A 432 -2.67 19.36 -10.17
CA SER A 432 -2.43 19.79 -11.55
C SER A 432 -3.16 18.93 -12.57
N VAL A 433 -3.08 17.60 -12.44
CA VAL A 433 -3.79 16.64 -13.30
C VAL A 433 -5.20 16.46 -12.77
N LYS A 434 -6.19 16.66 -13.66
CA LYS A 434 -7.60 16.53 -13.27
C LYS A 434 -8.09 15.10 -13.42
N VAL A 435 -8.75 14.60 -12.39
CA VAL A 435 -9.36 13.25 -12.38
C VAL A 435 -10.70 13.30 -13.13
N PRO A 436 -10.87 12.52 -14.21
CA PRO A 436 -12.08 12.51 -15.02
C PRO A 436 -13.25 11.84 -14.29
N ARG A 437 -14.48 12.04 -14.79
CA ARG A 437 -15.69 11.42 -14.20
C ARG A 437 -15.70 9.88 -14.22
N PRO A 438 -15.19 9.19 -15.27
CA PRO A 438 -15.14 7.72 -15.30
C PRO A 438 -14.34 7.08 -14.15
N TRP A 439 -13.51 7.86 -13.44
CA TRP A 439 -12.80 7.37 -12.25
C TRP A 439 -13.77 6.88 -11.14
N GLU A 440 -14.93 7.53 -11.00
CA GLU A 440 -15.90 7.15 -9.96
C GLU A 440 -16.45 5.72 -10.14
N PRO A 441 -17.02 5.32 -11.30
CA PRO A 441 -17.46 3.95 -11.52
C PRO A 441 -16.28 2.96 -11.62
N LEU A 442 -15.13 3.38 -12.13
CA LEU A 442 -13.94 2.53 -12.20
C LEU A 442 -13.53 2.06 -10.80
N VAL A 443 -13.33 2.99 -9.86
CA VAL A 443 -12.90 2.66 -8.49
C VAL A 443 -14.04 2.09 -7.65
N GLY A 444 -15.28 2.54 -7.87
CA GLY A 444 -16.41 2.13 -7.06
C GLY A 444 -17.07 0.81 -7.45
N VAL A 445 -16.87 0.35 -8.68
CA VAL A 445 -17.53 -0.85 -9.22
C VAL A 445 -16.53 -1.79 -9.88
N VAL A 446 -15.78 -1.32 -10.88
CA VAL A 446 -14.94 -2.20 -11.71
C VAL A 446 -13.80 -2.80 -10.87
N VAL A 447 -13.06 -1.98 -10.14
CA VAL A 447 -11.94 -2.46 -9.32
C VAL A 447 -12.40 -3.43 -8.24
N PRO A 448 -13.43 -3.12 -7.40
CA PRO A 448 -13.93 -4.09 -6.41
C PRO A 448 -14.40 -5.39 -7.02
N LEU A 449 -15.05 -5.35 -8.19
CA LEU A 449 -15.53 -6.56 -8.87
C LEU A 449 -14.37 -7.44 -9.33
N VAL A 450 -13.37 -6.87 -9.97
CA VAL A 450 -12.16 -7.61 -10.40
C VAL A 450 -11.47 -8.25 -9.18
N LEU A 451 -11.27 -7.48 -8.12
CA LEU A 451 -10.64 -7.98 -6.90
C LEU A 451 -11.47 -9.07 -6.21
N LEU A 452 -12.82 -8.95 -6.23
CA LEU A 452 -13.72 -9.96 -5.67
C LEU A 452 -13.63 -11.27 -6.43
N VAL A 453 -13.58 -11.22 -7.78
CA VAL A 453 -13.40 -12.41 -8.61
C VAL A 453 -12.06 -13.08 -8.31
N MET A 454 -10.97 -12.31 -8.27
CA MET A 454 -9.64 -12.83 -7.94
C MET A 454 -9.61 -13.50 -6.56
N MET A 455 -10.12 -12.81 -5.55
CA MET A 455 -10.17 -13.34 -4.18
C MET A 455 -11.07 -14.59 -4.10
N GLY A 456 -12.18 -14.60 -4.84
CA GLY A 456 -13.08 -15.74 -4.90
C GLY A 456 -12.42 -16.99 -5.48
N ILE A 457 -11.69 -16.84 -6.58
CA ILE A 457 -10.92 -17.94 -7.19
C ILE A 457 -9.90 -18.46 -6.18
N THR A 458 -9.07 -17.57 -5.61
CA THR A 458 -8.06 -17.96 -4.62
C THR A 458 -8.66 -18.64 -3.39
N ALA A 459 -9.77 -18.09 -2.85
CA ALA A 459 -10.42 -18.68 -1.68
C ALA A 459 -10.97 -20.08 -1.95
N VAL A 460 -11.57 -20.30 -3.14
CA VAL A 460 -12.07 -21.62 -3.56
C VAL A 460 -10.92 -22.62 -3.67
N THR A 461 -9.83 -22.26 -4.34
CA THR A 461 -8.63 -23.10 -4.44
C THR A 461 -8.05 -23.46 -3.07
N LEU A 462 -7.90 -22.47 -2.17
CA LEU A 462 -7.40 -22.71 -0.81
C LEU A 462 -8.29 -23.64 0.02
N VAL A 463 -9.60 -23.63 -0.20
CA VAL A 463 -10.53 -24.51 0.53
C VAL A 463 -10.57 -25.91 -0.08
N GLN A 464 -10.49 -26.04 -1.40
CA GLN A 464 -10.60 -27.33 -2.09
C GLN A 464 -9.30 -28.12 -2.13
N GLU A 465 -8.20 -27.44 -2.39
CA GLU A 465 -6.88 -28.07 -2.61
C GLU A 465 -5.95 -27.94 -1.38
N GLY A 466 -6.32 -27.07 -0.42
CA GLY A 466 -5.43 -26.72 0.69
C GLY A 466 -4.35 -25.72 0.26
N TYR A 467 -3.27 -25.63 1.03
CA TYR A 467 -2.13 -24.78 0.72
C TYR A 467 -0.80 -25.49 0.95
N GLY A 468 -0.07 -25.69 -0.12
CA GLY A 468 1.25 -26.32 -0.10
C GLY A 468 1.22 -27.73 0.47
N SER A 469 2.40 -28.21 0.92
CA SER A 469 2.54 -29.51 1.58
C SER A 469 2.49 -29.39 3.11
N TYR A 470 1.76 -28.38 3.62
CA TYR A 470 1.67 -28.11 5.06
C TYR A 470 0.55 -28.92 5.72
N ALA A 471 0.76 -29.28 7.00
CA ALA A 471 -0.31 -29.90 7.78
C ALA A 471 -1.55 -28.99 7.84
N PRO A 472 -2.77 -29.53 7.63
CA PRO A 472 -4.00 -28.72 7.63
C PRO A 472 -4.18 -27.88 8.90
N GLY A 473 -3.75 -28.41 10.06
CA GLY A 473 -3.78 -27.68 11.35
C GLY A 473 -2.93 -26.41 11.33
N LEU A 474 -1.74 -26.45 10.71
CA LEU A 474 -0.86 -25.27 10.60
C LEU A 474 -1.47 -24.24 9.65
N VAL A 475 -2.07 -24.67 8.54
CA VAL A 475 -2.76 -23.79 7.59
C VAL A 475 -3.96 -23.11 8.25
N VAL A 476 -4.74 -23.81 9.06
CA VAL A 476 -5.86 -23.21 9.81
C VAL A 476 -5.34 -22.21 10.84
N VAL A 477 -4.34 -22.56 11.64
CA VAL A 477 -3.84 -21.72 12.73
C VAL A 477 -3.13 -20.47 12.18
N PHE A 478 -2.21 -20.61 11.25
CA PHE A 478 -1.39 -19.51 10.76
C PHE A 478 -2.02 -18.82 9.55
N GLY A 479 -2.70 -19.54 8.67
CA GLY A 479 -3.36 -18.97 7.51
C GLY A 479 -4.66 -18.25 7.88
N TRP A 480 -5.73 -19.00 8.14
CA TRP A 480 -7.02 -18.43 8.53
C TRP A 480 -6.95 -17.69 9.87
N GLY A 481 -6.13 -18.18 10.81
CA GLY A 481 -5.89 -17.51 12.10
C GLY A 481 -5.30 -16.11 11.96
N SER A 482 -4.43 -15.86 10.98
CA SER A 482 -3.89 -14.53 10.70
C SER A 482 -4.97 -13.54 10.24
N VAL A 483 -5.88 -13.99 9.37
CA VAL A 483 -7.03 -13.19 8.91
C VAL A 483 -8.02 -12.97 10.07
N ALA A 484 -8.30 -14.01 10.85
CA ALA A 484 -9.16 -13.90 12.03
C ALA A 484 -8.57 -12.92 13.07
N LEU A 485 -7.25 -12.94 13.30
CA LEU A 485 -6.58 -11.98 14.17
C LEU A 485 -6.79 -10.53 13.69
N ALA A 486 -6.73 -10.29 12.38
CA ALA A 486 -6.98 -8.97 11.82
C ALA A 486 -8.43 -8.52 12.05
N VAL A 487 -9.41 -9.41 11.90
CA VAL A 487 -10.83 -9.12 12.14
C VAL A 487 -11.10 -8.89 13.63
N VAL A 488 -10.66 -9.81 14.50
CA VAL A 488 -10.87 -9.71 15.95
C VAL A 488 -10.18 -8.48 16.52
N GLY A 489 -8.94 -8.21 16.10
CA GLY A 489 -8.20 -7.01 16.47
C GLY A 489 -8.92 -5.73 16.03
N ALA A 490 -9.47 -5.70 14.81
CA ALA A 490 -10.24 -4.57 14.31
C ALA A 490 -11.47 -4.29 15.16
N VAL A 491 -12.24 -5.31 15.51
CA VAL A 491 -13.41 -5.19 16.37
C VAL A 491 -13.01 -4.73 17.79
N ALA A 492 -12.01 -5.41 18.39
CA ALA A 492 -11.54 -5.08 19.73
C ALA A 492 -11.07 -3.62 19.84
N PHE A 493 -10.25 -3.17 18.88
CA PHE A 493 -9.77 -1.78 18.90
C PHE A 493 -10.87 -0.77 18.59
N THR A 494 -11.89 -1.13 17.82
CA THR A 494 -13.05 -0.25 17.59
C THR A 494 -13.85 -0.03 18.86
N LEU A 495 -13.99 -1.04 19.71
CA LEU A 495 -14.72 -0.95 20.98
C LEU A 495 -13.99 -0.10 22.03
N LEU A 496 -12.68 0.08 21.92
CA LEU A 496 -11.93 0.95 22.81
C LEU A 496 -12.32 2.42 22.60
N PRO A 497 -12.43 3.22 23.68
CA PRO A 497 -12.80 4.63 23.56
C PRO A 497 -11.66 5.46 22.96
N TRP A 498 -12.03 6.48 22.18
CA TRP A 498 -11.09 7.51 21.73
C TRP A 498 -10.75 8.43 22.91
N ARG A 499 -9.46 8.70 23.11
CA ARG A 499 -8.98 9.56 24.20
C ARG A 499 -9.51 10.99 24.07
N HIS A 500 -9.67 11.47 22.86
CA HIS A 500 -10.25 12.78 22.60
C HIS A 500 -11.66 12.59 22.00
N ARG A 501 -12.70 13.07 22.73
CA ARG A 501 -14.04 13.27 22.17
C ARG A 501 -13.97 14.44 21.17
N LEU A 502 -13.35 14.21 20.03
CA LEU A 502 -13.47 15.17 18.93
C LEU A 502 -14.88 15.04 18.40
N VAL A 503 -15.65 16.12 18.52
CA VAL A 503 -16.87 16.32 17.72
C VAL A 503 -16.40 16.28 16.29
N ALA A 504 -16.49 15.12 15.66
CA ALA A 504 -16.16 14.99 14.24
C ALA A 504 -17.17 15.87 13.50
N PRO A 505 -16.75 16.96 12.82
CA PRO A 505 -17.66 17.66 11.94
C PRO A 505 -18.24 16.62 10.98
N SER A 506 -19.57 16.63 10.82
CA SER A 506 -20.23 15.71 9.90
C SER A 506 -19.57 15.84 8.52
N ILE A 507 -19.53 14.75 7.74
CA ILE A 507 -19.04 14.79 6.34
C ILE A 507 -19.68 15.95 5.59
N ARG A 508 -20.94 16.26 5.88
CA ARG A 508 -21.67 17.39 5.34
C ARG A 508 -20.96 18.71 5.69
N ALA A 509 -20.59 18.94 6.95
CA ALA A 509 -19.86 20.15 7.35
C ALA A 509 -18.45 20.26 6.72
N ILE A 510 -17.78 19.15 6.45
CA ILE A 510 -16.48 19.15 5.75
C ILE A 510 -16.69 19.45 4.25
N ILE A 511 -17.75 18.92 3.64
CA ILE A 511 -18.11 19.18 2.24
C ILE A 511 -18.55 20.64 2.08
N ASP A 512 -19.38 21.13 2.99
CA ASP A 512 -19.91 22.50 2.98
C ASP A 512 -18.80 23.54 3.22
N ALA A 513 -17.82 23.24 4.09
CA ALA A 513 -16.64 24.08 4.30
C ALA A 513 -15.71 24.12 3.07
N ASP A 514 -15.55 23.00 2.35
CA ASP A 514 -14.80 22.96 1.09
C ASP A 514 -15.55 23.72 -0.04
N GLU A 515 -16.88 23.65 -0.08
CA GLU A 515 -17.70 24.37 -1.06
C GLU A 515 -17.69 25.88 -0.78
N ALA A 516 -17.77 26.29 0.49
CA ALA A 516 -17.66 27.70 0.88
C ALA A 516 -16.26 28.28 0.59
N GLY A 517 -15.19 27.50 0.86
CA GLY A 517 -13.81 27.87 0.52
C GLY A 517 -13.56 27.97 -1.00
N ALA A 518 -14.18 27.09 -1.79
CA ALA A 518 -14.11 27.12 -3.24
C ALA A 518 -14.93 28.27 -3.85
N ALA A 519 -16.04 28.66 -3.24
CA ALA A 519 -16.84 29.81 -3.64
C ALA A 519 -16.12 31.13 -3.34
N ALA A 520 -15.44 31.23 -2.19
CA ALA A 520 -14.67 32.40 -1.80
C ALA A 520 -13.38 32.60 -2.64
N SER A 521 -12.88 31.55 -3.28
CA SER A 521 -11.69 31.62 -4.15
C SER A 521 -12.00 31.82 -5.63
N ARG A 522 -13.27 31.93 -6.03
CA ARG A 522 -13.63 32.35 -7.40
C ARG A 522 -13.28 33.83 -7.57
N PRO A 523 -12.48 34.22 -8.59
CA PRO A 523 -12.35 35.62 -8.95
C PRO A 523 -13.74 36.17 -9.17
N ALA A 524 -14.04 37.32 -8.57
CA ALA A 524 -15.29 38.03 -8.85
C ALA A 524 -15.49 38.06 -10.37
N ALA A 525 -16.63 37.55 -10.83
CA ALA A 525 -16.95 37.59 -12.25
C ALA A 525 -16.86 39.05 -12.69
N PHE A 526 -16.01 39.33 -13.66
CA PHE A 526 -15.92 40.63 -14.30
C PHE A 526 -17.31 40.94 -14.84
N VAL A 527 -18.04 41.80 -14.13
CA VAL A 527 -19.29 42.37 -14.64
C VAL A 527 -18.86 43.44 -15.60
N PRO A 528 -19.10 43.30 -16.92
CA PRO A 528 -18.83 44.37 -17.84
C PRO A 528 -19.77 45.53 -17.47
N SER A 529 -19.21 46.66 -17.03
CA SER A 529 -19.94 47.90 -16.85
C SER A 529 -20.57 48.25 -18.19
N ARG A 530 -21.91 48.27 -18.25
CA ARG A 530 -22.65 48.81 -19.36
C ARG A 530 -22.22 50.27 -19.50
N LEU A 531 -21.57 50.60 -20.59
CA LEU A 531 -21.36 51.96 -21.06
C LEU A 531 -22.73 52.61 -21.19
N ALA A 532 -23.04 53.53 -20.27
CA ALA A 532 -24.14 54.46 -20.44
C ALA A 532 -23.71 55.45 -21.51
N THR A 533 -24.31 55.35 -22.68
CA THR A 533 -24.31 56.42 -23.68
C THR A 533 -25.13 57.55 -23.12
N SER A 534 -24.53 58.71 -22.84
CA SER A 534 -25.22 60.00 -22.72
C SER A 534 -24.54 60.96 -23.67
N ASP A 535 -25.25 61.28 -24.72
CA ASP A 535 -25.02 62.45 -25.57
C ASP A 535 -25.19 63.75 -24.75
N ALA A 536 -24.15 64.56 -24.67
CA ALA A 536 -24.27 66.00 -24.42
C ALA A 536 -23.03 66.73 -24.96
N VAL A 537 -23.29 67.63 -25.83
CA VAL A 537 -22.44 68.54 -26.61
C VAL A 537 -21.72 69.58 -25.72
N PRO A 538 -20.50 70.05 -26.06
CA PRO A 538 -19.63 70.83 -25.18
C PRO A 538 -19.89 72.31 -25.26
N SER A 539 -19.72 73.05 -24.17
CA SER A 539 -19.52 74.50 -24.17
C SER A 539 -18.14 74.84 -23.57
N ARG A 540 -17.52 75.77 -24.30
CA ARG A 540 -16.18 76.33 -24.19
C ARG A 540 -16.17 77.46 -23.13
N ALA A 541 -15.15 77.52 -22.26
CA ALA A 541 -14.49 78.73 -21.81
C ALA A 541 -13.30 78.50 -20.90
N THR A 542 -12.14 78.80 -21.35
CA THR A 542 -11.05 79.70 -20.90
C THR A 542 -10.40 79.49 -19.52
N ALA A 543 -9.17 79.11 -19.63
CA ALA A 543 -7.89 79.56 -19.01
C ALA A 543 -7.87 80.15 -17.59
N SER A 544 -7.01 79.68 -16.75
CA SER A 544 -5.76 80.33 -16.31
C SER A 544 -5.05 79.60 -15.18
N ASP A 545 -3.80 79.38 -15.40
CA ASP A 545 -2.60 79.50 -14.54
C ASP A 545 -2.64 79.20 -13.01
N SER A 546 -1.80 78.31 -12.58
CA SER A 546 -0.62 78.55 -11.78
C SER A 546 -0.35 77.42 -10.78
N ALA A 547 0.77 76.79 -10.96
CA ALA A 547 1.52 76.05 -9.88
C ALA A 547 2.23 77.09 -8.97
N PRO A 548 2.92 76.79 -7.88
CA PRO A 548 3.45 75.54 -7.42
C PRO A 548 3.50 75.33 -5.87
N ALA A 549 4.13 74.26 -5.49
CA ALA A 549 5.04 74.04 -4.32
C ALA A 549 4.51 73.43 -3.02
N ALA A 550 5.11 72.30 -2.77
CA ALA A 550 5.88 71.85 -1.58
C ALA A 550 5.23 71.71 -0.19
N GLY A 551 5.45 70.55 0.37
CA GLY A 551 5.92 70.51 1.76
C GLY A 551 5.18 69.62 2.74
N ALA A 552 5.94 68.62 3.23
CA ALA A 552 6.00 68.16 4.63
C ALA A 552 4.98 67.18 5.20
N VAL A 553 5.52 66.02 5.55
CA VAL A 553 5.15 65.17 6.71
C VAL A 553 5.30 65.96 8.01
N PRO A 554 4.54 65.75 9.10
CA PRO A 554 4.85 64.61 10.01
C PRO A 554 3.69 64.02 10.85
N SER A 555 3.93 62.77 11.24
CA SER A 555 3.83 62.10 12.58
C SER A 555 2.70 62.38 13.57
N ALA A 556 2.24 61.24 14.06
CA ALA A 556 2.08 60.80 15.48
C ALA A 556 0.81 61.13 16.27
N SER A 557 0.39 60.06 16.90
CA SER A 557 -0.09 59.87 18.29
C SER A 557 -1.57 59.98 18.58
N ALA A 558 -2.03 58.84 19.06
CA ALA A 558 -2.56 58.51 20.41
C ALA A 558 -3.94 59.01 20.79
N ALA A 559 -4.67 58.07 21.31
CA ALA A 559 -5.42 58.05 22.58
C ALA A 559 -6.95 57.93 22.55
N ARG A 560 -7.37 56.79 23.13
CA ARG A 560 -8.35 56.59 24.20
C ARG A 560 -9.80 57.11 24.08
N GLY A 561 -10.68 56.16 24.50
CA GLY A 561 -11.92 56.43 25.22
C GLY A 561 -13.06 55.54 24.72
N ALA A 562 -13.41 54.50 25.36
CA ALA A 562 -14.25 54.28 26.55
C ALA A 562 -15.73 54.56 26.32
N GLY A 563 -16.54 53.56 26.61
CA GLY A 563 -17.89 53.80 27.15
C GLY A 563 -19.02 53.03 26.47
N ALA A 564 -19.40 52.00 27.14
CA ALA A 564 -20.66 51.77 27.87
C ALA A 564 -21.82 51.13 27.09
N GLN A 565 -22.11 49.90 27.38
CA GLN A 565 -23.26 49.39 28.17
C GLN A 565 -24.67 49.78 27.71
N ARG A 566 -25.47 48.74 27.49
CA ARG A 566 -26.75 48.29 28.15
C ARG A 566 -27.53 47.45 27.15
N SER A 567 -27.82 46.20 27.46
CA SER A 567 -28.88 45.53 28.24
C SER A 567 -30.29 45.66 27.64
N ALA A 568 -30.88 44.50 27.36
CA ALA A 568 -32.27 44.10 27.65
C ALA A 568 -32.49 42.69 27.06
N THR A 569 -32.51 41.67 27.84
CA THR A 569 -33.61 40.91 28.52
C THR A 569 -34.97 40.95 27.86
N ALA A 570 -35.49 39.77 27.57
CA ALA A 570 -36.78 39.15 27.93
C ALA A 570 -37.15 38.16 26.83
N ALA A 571 -37.22 36.91 27.14
CA ALA A 571 -38.26 36.09 27.75
C ALA A 571 -39.34 35.69 26.73
N SER A 572 -39.54 34.42 26.59
CA SER A 572 -40.75 33.69 26.92
C SER A 572 -41.10 32.57 25.96
N LYS A 573 -41.07 31.39 26.53
CA LYS A 573 -42.08 30.31 26.53
C LYS A 573 -42.59 29.67 25.23
N ASP A 574 -42.32 28.41 25.20
CA ASP A 574 -43.32 27.32 25.12
C ASP A 574 -44.07 27.10 23.80
N ARG A 575 -43.82 25.99 23.21
CA ARG A 575 -44.84 25.00 22.80
C ARG A 575 -44.24 23.70 22.34
N ARG A 576 -44.41 22.68 23.16
CA ARG A 576 -44.41 21.28 22.73
C ARG A 576 -45.50 21.05 21.69
N ARG A 577 -45.17 20.43 20.58
CA ARG A 577 -46.10 19.56 19.87
C ARG A 577 -45.39 18.34 19.33
N ILE A 578 -45.76 17.24 19.88
CA ILE A 578 -45.64 15.86 19.45
C ILE A 578 -46.31 15.74 18.07
N LEU A 579 -45.64 15.18 17.10
CA LEU A 579 -46.30 14.51 15.96
C LEU A 579 -45.55 13.27 15.58
N ALA A 580 -46.31 12.20 15.57
CA ALA A 580 -46.04 10.79 15.41
C ALA A 580 -45.39 10.42 14.08
N ALA A 581 -44.63 9.35 14.13
CA ALA A 581 -44.16 8.60 12.97
C ALA A 581 -45.32 7.84 12.30
N PRO A 582 -45.30 7.64 10.97
CA PRO A 582 -46.07 6.57 10.38
C PRO A 582 -45.18 5.30 10.22
N ARG A 583 -45.68 4.23 10.80
CA ARG A 583 -45.34 2.85 10.49
C ARG A 583 -45.74 2.58 9.04
N PHE A 584 -44.83 2.00 8.26
CA PHE A 584 -45.17 1.29 7.04
C PHE A 584 -45.14 -0.21 7.31
N GLU A 585 -46.34 -0.79 7.17
CA GLU A 585 -46.61 -2.21 7.19
C GLU A 585 -46.05 -2.90 5.94
N THR A 586 -45.39 -4.00 6.18
CA THR A 586 -45.13 -5.06 5.22
C THR A 586 -46.39 -5.91 5.05
N SER A 587 -47.01 -5.90 3.85
CA SER A 587 -47.69 -7.11 3.38
C SER A 587 -48.15 -6.96 1.91
N SER A 588 -48.05 -8.09 1.20
CA SER A 588 -48.74 -8.46 -0.02
C SER A 588 -48.33 -7.78 -1.35
N ILE A 589 -47.40 -8.45 -2.08
CA ILE A 589 -47.58 -8.75 -3.51
C ILE A 589 -46.83 -10.07 -3.79
N LEU A 590 -47.52 -11.15 -3.58
CA LEU A 590 -47.25 -12.48 -4.11
C LEU A 590 -48.58 -13.06 -4.49
N ARG A 591 -48.97 -12.91 -5.73
CA ARG A 591 -49.88 -13.84 -6.50
C ARG A 591 -50.25 -13.20 -7.82
N THR A 592 -50.06 -14.02 -8.82
CA THR A 592 -50.62 -14.01 -10.17
C THR A 592 -49.55 -13.78 -11.23
N VAL A 593 -49.03 -14.86 -11.77
CA VAL A 593 -49.19 -15.32 -13.13
C VAL A 593 -48.58 -16.72 -13.27
N CYS A 594 -49.41 -17.75 -13.22
CA CYS A 594 -49.17 -19.03 -13.85
C CYS A 594 -49.91 -19.02 -15.19
N THR A 595 -49.17 -19.24 -16.29
CA THR A 595 -49.61 -20.09 -17.43
C THR A 595 -48.42 -20.23 -18.39
N SER A 596 -48.12 -21.49 -18.70
CA SER A 596 -47.05 -22.02 -19.54
C SER A 596 -47.33 -21.80 -21.05
N PRO A 597 -46.40 -22.13 -21.99
CA PRO A 597 -45.83 -23.46 -22.14
C PRO A 597 -44.33 -23.52 -22.46
N ARG A 598 -43.76 -24.71 -22.22
CA ARG A 598 -42.41 -25.13 -22.58
C ARG A 598 -42.10 -24.96 -24.08
N PRO A 599 -40.82 -24.67 -24.42
CA PRO A 599 -40.09 -25.63 -25.24
C PRO A 599 -38.65 -25.95 -24.73
N SER A 600 -38.34 -27.23 -24.92
CA SER A 600 -37.09 -27.92 -25.27
C SER A 600 -35.76 -27.51 -24.55
N ARG A 601 -35.30 -28.54 -23.87
CA ARG A 601 -33.94 -28.75 -23.34
C ARG A 601 -32.85 -28.31 -24.33
N ILE A 602 -31.99 -27.36 -23.89
CA ILE A 602 -30.60 -27.33 -24.28
C ILE A 602 -29.83 -27.51 -22.96
N SER A 603 -29.40 -28.72 -22.73
CA SER A 603 -28.49 -29.11 -21.69
C SER A 603 -27.08 -28.67 -22.14
N TRP A 604 -26.58 -27.59 -21.59
CA TRP A 604 -25.13 -27.31 -21.61
C TRP A 604 -24.52 -28.10 -20.46
N THR A 605 -23.91 -29.24 -20.79
CA THR A 605 -23.08 -30.00 -19.87
C THR A 605 -21.77 -29.27 -19.72
N TRP A 606 -21.50 -28.79 -18.53
CA TRP A 606 -20.22 -28.16 -18.09
C TRP A 606 -19.04 -29.13 -18.08
N SER A 607 -19.20 -30.36 -18.54
CA SER A 607 -18.19 -31.43 -18.56
C SER A 607 -17.20 -31.37 -19.72
N ALA A 608 -17.32 -30.44 -20.67
CA ALA A 608 -16.46 -30.40 -21.86
C ALA A 608 -15.38 -29.31 -21.81
N VAL A 609 -15.29 -28.46 -20.78
CA VAL A 609 -14.27 -27.39 -20.67
C VAL A 609 -13.14 -27.77 -19.73
N MET A 610 -13.28 -28.87 -18.96
CA MET A 610 -12.22 -29.32 -18.01
C MET A 610 -11.24 -30.36 -18.59
N ALA A 611 -11.33 -30.70 -19.88
CA ALA A 611 -10.54 -31.79 -20.49
C ALA A 611 -9.35 -31.33 -21.32
N SER A 612 -8.95 -30.03 -21.28
CA SER A 612 -7.81 -29.55 -22.09
C SER A 612 -6.90 -28.53 -21.37
N THR A 613 -6.81 -28.59 -20.04
CA THR A 613 -5.76 -27.90 -19.34
C THR A 613 -4.58 -28.86 -19.12
N PRO A 614 -3.36 -28.53 -19.59
CA PRO A 614 -2.19 -29.24 -19.09
C PRO A 614 -2.08 -28.91 -17.59
N GLN A 615 -2.08 -29.95 -16.78
CA GLN A 615 -1.84 -29.85 -15.35
C GLN A 615 -0.56 -29.04 -15.08
N PRO A 616 -0.57 -28.07 -14.18
CA PRO A 616 0.69 -27.54 -13.65
C PRO A 616 1.42 -28.73 -13.02
N LYS A 617 2.64 -28.98 -13.50
CA LYS A 617 3.52 -29.99 -12.90
C LYS A 617 3.64 -29.64 -11.42
N GLU A 618 3.14 -30.57 -10.61
CA GLU A 618 3.26 -30.53 -9.16
C GLU A 618 4.72 -30.28 -8.79
N LEU A 619 4.97 -29.19 -8.10
CA LEU A 619 6.16 -29.00 -7.28
C LEU A 619 6.00 -29.90 -6.04
N SER A 620 6.07 -31.22 -6.24
CA SER A 620 6.21 -32.17 -5.16
C SER A 620 7.66 -32.11 -4.67
N TRP A 621 7.83 -31.63 -3.46
CA TRP A 621 9.07 -31.75 -2.69
C TRP A 621 9.27 -33.21 -2.28
N THR A 622 9.67 -34.06 -3.22
CA THR A 622 10.13 -35.42 -2.88
C THR A 622 11.63 -35.32 -2.60
N ILE A 623 11.99 -35.28 -1.31
CA ILE A 623 13.36 -35.54 -0.88
C ILE A 623 13.61 -37.05 -1.12
N SER A 624 14.23 -37.40 -2.24
CA SER A 624 14.74 -38.74 -2.45
C SER A 624 16.00 -38.93 -1.58
N ARG A 625 15.84 -39.60 -0.46
CA ARG A 625 16.98 -40.19 0.27
C ARG A 625 17.55 -41.33 -0.59
N SER A 626 18.63 -41.09 -1.29
CA SER A 626 19.48 -42.18 -1.78
C SER A 626 20.24 -42.77 -0.58
N GLY A 627 19.67 -43.81 0.01
CA GLY A 627 20.36 -44.65 0.97
C GLY A 627 21.36 -45.52 0.22
N SER A 628 22.64 -45.23 0.31
CA SER A 628 23.72 -46.16 0.03
C SER A 628 24.06 -46.94 1.32
N SER A 629 23.64 -48.16 1.38
CA SER A 629 24.13 -49.13 2.39
C SER A 629 25.60 -49.45 2.13
N PRO A 630 26.46 -49.52 3.13
CA PRO A 630 27.80 -50.07 2.94
C PRO A 630 27.74 -51.60 3.11
N THR A 631 28.10 -52.34 2.09
CA THR A 631 28.50 -53.74 2.21
C THR A 631 30.02 -53.80 2.32
N ARG A 632 30.45 -54.30 3.51
CA ARG A 632 31.79 -54.80 3.89
C ARG A 632 32.96 -53.83 3.85
#